data_1d30451498754f95480580f1a35d0d86
#
_entry.id   1d30451498754f95480580f1a35d0d86
#
_cell.length_a   1.000
_cell.length_b   1.000
_cell.length_c   1.000
_cell.angle_alpha   90.00
_cell.angle_beta   90.00
_cell.angle_gamma   90.00
#
_symmetry.space_group_name_H-M   'P 1'
#
loop_
_entity.id
_entity.type
_entity.pdbx_description
1 polymer ?
#
loop_
_entity_poly.entity_id
_entity_poly.type
_entity_poly.pdbx_seq_one_letter_code
_entity_poly.pdbx_strand_id
1 'polypeptide(L)'
;MRPILRSALLALALCGVVSAGLAQPPPSAAQNPPGTHTLNLKDADIQALIATVSEITGKNFIVGPNVQGKVTVISARPMKPDEIYDVFLSVLRVHGFAAVPAGSMVKIVPEAIAQAEGGNTVATAESGDAIVTQIVPLRHIAAAELVPILRPLLPQGAQLIAHTSSNSLVISDRASNVTRVAGIIARIDTVADAEVEVIPL
;
A
#
# COMPACT_ATOMS: atom_id res chain seq x y z
N MET A 1 -84.10 -38.99 -54.15
CA MET A 1 -84.22 -37.64 -54.71
C MET A 1 -83.74 -36.61 -53.69
N ARG A 2 -82.75 -35.86 -54.09
CA ARG A 2 -82.18 -34.58 -53.65
C ARG A 2 -83.00 -33.71 -52.62
N PRO A 3 -82.41 -32.64 -51.99
CA PRO A 3 -81.08 -32.06 -52.02
C PRO A 3 -80.57 -31.58 -50.62
N ILE A 4 -79.27 -31.44 -50.50
CA ILE A 4 -78.40 -30.31 -50.24
C ILE A 4 -78.96 -29.28 -49.19
N LEU A 5 -78.30 -29.14 -48.06
CA LEU A 5 -78.25 -27.84 -47.35
C LEU A 5 -76.84 -27.56 -46.83
N ARG A 6 -76.29 -26.48 -47.35
CA ARG A 6 -75.00 -25.88 -46.96
C ARG A 6 -75.16 -25.18 -45.65
N SER A 7 -74.32 -25.43 -44.72
CA SER A 7 -74.15 -24.54 -43.49
C SER A 7 -72.73 -24.11 -43.43
N ALA A 8 -72.55 -22.83 -43.71
CA ALA A 8 -71.29 -22.10 -43.57
C ALA A 8 -71.00 -21.91 -42.08
N LEU A 9 -69.89 -22.42 -41.58
CA LEU A 9 -69.38 -22.19 -40.27
C LEU A 9 -68.29 -21.10 -40.36
N LEU A 10 -68.64 -19.92 -39.80
CA LEU A 10 -67.76 -18.75 -39.66
C LEU A 10 -66.79 -19.01 -38.52
N ALA A 11 -65.53 -19.31 -38.83
CA ALA A 11 -64.48 -19.48 -37.84
C ALA A 11 -63.89 -18.11 -37.52
N LEU A 12 -64.21 -17.58 -36.30
CA LEU A 12 -63.63 -16.37 -35.75
C LEU A 12 -62.24 -16.69 -35.19
N ALA A 13 -61.18 -16.30 -35.94
CA ALA A 13 -59.78 -16.45 -35.51
C ALA A 13 -59.47 -15.34 -34.46
N LEU A 14 -59.40 -15.71 -33.19
CA LEU A 14 -58.95 -14.85 -32.11
C LEU A 14 -57.42 -14.80 -32.09
N CYS A 15 -56.84 -13.74 -32.68
CA CYS A 15 -55.39 -13.52 -32.73
C CYS A 15 -54.93 -13.02 -31.32
N GLY A 16 -54.47 -13.96 -30.50
CA GLY A 16 -53.84 -13.65 -29.21
C GLY A 16 -52.42 -13.10 -29.43
N VAL A 17 -52.27 -11.78 -29.23
CA VAL A 17 -50.95 -11.13 -29.22
C VAL A 17 -50.23 -11.54 -27.92
N VAL A 18 -49.32 -12.53 -28.03
CA VAL A 18 -48.37 -12.86 -26.96
C VAL A 18 -47.31 -11.75 -26.96
N SER A 19 -47.45 -10.81 -26.03
CA SER A 19 -46.41 -9.82 -25.74
C SER A 19 -45.24 -10.59 -25.07
N ALA A 20 -44.23 -10.94 -25.86
CA ALA A 20 -42.95 -11.40 -25.40
C ALA A 20 -42.29 -10.23 -24.62
N GLY A 21 -42.43 -10.21 -23.31
CA GLY A 21 -41.69 -9.29 -22.43
C GLY A 21 -40.21 -9.56 -22.64
N LEU A 22 -39.51 -8.62 -23.26
CA LEU A 22 -38.06 -8.59 -23.29
C LEU A 22 -37.58 -8.48 -21.82
N ALA A 23 -37.24 -9.63 -21.22
CA ALA A 23 -36.53 -9.65 -19.95
C ALA A 23 -35.20 -8.91 -20.18
N GLN A 24 -35.09 -7.69 -19.63
CA GLN A 24 -33.81 -6.99 -19.56
C GLN A 24 -32.84 -7.88 -18.78
N PRO A 25 -31.66 -8.19 -19.34
CA PRO A 25 -30.64 -8.89 -18.57
C PRO A 25 -30.33 -8.04 -17.31
N PRO A 26 -30.12 -8.67 -16.14
CA PRO A 26 -29.74 -7.94 -14.94
C PRO A 26 -28.50 -7.09 -15.24
N PRO A 27 -28.37 -5.88 -14.66
CA PRO A 27 -27.20 -5.05 -14.87
C PRO A 27 -25.95 -5.88 -14.59
N SER A 28 -25.13 -6.04 -15.62
CA SER A 28 -23.87 -6.76 -15.52
C SER A 28 -23.08 -6.13 -14.39
N ALA A 29 -22.91 -6.84 -13.27
CA ALA A 29 -22.01 -6.42 -12.22
C ALA A 29 -20.68 -6.14 -12.91
N ALA A 30 -20.19 -4.92 -12.81
CA ALA A 30 -18.95 -4.49 -13.43
C ALA A 30 -17.86 -5.49 -13.00
N GLN A 31 -17.51 -6.40 -13.91
CA GLN A 31 -16.47 -7.38 -13.65
C GLN A 31 -15.16 -6.61 -13.60
N ASN A 32 -14.48 -6.68 -12.46
CA ASN A 32 -13.15 -6.13 -12.33
C ASN A 32 -12.23 -6.76 -13.39
N PRO A 33 -11.31 -6.00 -13.97
CA PRO A 33 -10.29 -6.57 -14.84
C PRO A 33 -9.58 -7.74 -14.14
N PRO A 34 -9.20 -8.81 -14.86
CA PRO A 34 -8.58 -9.98 -14.25
C PRO A 34 -7.34 -9.58 -13.46
N GLY A 35 -7.23 -10.09 -12.22
CA GLY A 35 -6.12 -9.78 -11.31
C GLY A 35 -6.24 -8.43 -10.59
N THR A 36 -7.39 -7.76 -10.63
CA THR A 36 -7.65 -6.54 -9.87
C THR A 36 -8.81 -6.72 -8.90
N HIS A 37 -8.74 -6.04 -7.75
CA HIS A 37 -9.72 -6.13 -6.67
C HIS A 37 -10.15 -4.74 -6.21
N THR A 38 -11.40 -4.59 -5.80
CA THR A 38 -11.90 -3.38 -5.16
C THR A 38 -11.95 -3.59 -3.65
N LEU A 39 -11.41 -2.63 -2.91
CA LEU A 39 -11.40 -2.66 -1.45
C LEU A 39 -12.46 -1.69 -0.92
N ASN A 40 -13.58 -2.25 -0.44
CA ASN A 40 -14.69 -1.48 0.11
C ASN A 40 -15.03 -2.02 1.50
N LEU A 41 -14.42 -1.42 2.51
CA LEU A 41 -14.63 -1.73 3.92
C LEU A 41 -15.14 -0.46 4.62
N LYS A 42 -16.28 -0.55 5.26
CA LYS A 42 -16.87 0.56 6.05
C LYS A 42 -17.04 0.10 7.50
N ASP A 43 -16.41 0.83 8.42
CA ASP A 43 -16.46 0.54 9.86
C ASP A 43 -16.09 -0.92 10.21
N ALA A 44 -15.18 -1.49 9.43
CA ALA A 44 -14.71 -2.86 9.58
C ALA A 44 -13.59 -2.95 10.62
N ASP A 45 -13.44 -4.10 11.25
CA ASP A 45 -12.31 -4.36 12.12
C ASP A 45 -11.00 -4.43 11.31
N ILE A 46 -9.92 -3.89 11.86
CA ILE A 46 -8.59 -3.93 11.24
C ILE A 46 -8.14 -5.37 10.95
N GLN A 47 -8.57 -6.34 11.77
CA GLN A 47 -8.29 -7.76 11.54
C GLN A 47 -8.99 -8.29 10.29
N ALA A 48 -10.20 -7.83 9.99
CA ALA A 48 -10.90 -8.18 8.76
C ALA A 48 -10.19 -7.60 7.53
N LEU A 49 -9.65 -6.37 7.63
CA LEU A 49 -8.80 -5.80 6.59
C LEU A 49 -7.54 -6.65 6.36
N ILE A 50 -6.85 -7.07 7.43
CA ILE A 50 -5.65 -7.90 7.35
C ILE A 50 -5.97 -9.23 6.66
N ALA A 51 -7.07 -9.89 7.01
CA ALA A 51 -7.50 -11.14 6.39
C ALA A 51 -7.77 -10.97 4.88
N THR A 52 -8.50 -9.91 4.50
CA THR A 52 -8.79 -9.60 3.10
C THR A 52 -7.52 -9.34 2.30
N VAL A 53 -6.58 -8.56 2.86
CA VAL A 53 -5.30 -8.27 2.19
C VAL A 53 -4.44 -9.53 2.08
N SER A 54 -4.42 -10.40 3.09
CA SER A 54 -3.74 -11.69 3.04
C SER A 54 -4.24 -12.55 1.88
N GLU A 55 -5.55 -12.63 1.70
CA GLU A 55 -6.19 -13.41 0.64
C GLU A 55 -5.85 -12.86 -0.76
N ILE A 56 -5.89 -11.53 -0.92
CA ILE A 56 -5.62 -10.88 -2.21
C ILE A 56 -4.14 -10.92 -2.58
N THR A 57 -3.24 -10.66 -1.63
CA THR A 57 -1.80 -10.55 -1.89
C THR A 57 -1.04 -11.86 -1.75
N GLY A 58 -1.65 -12.90 -1.14
CA GLY A 58 -1.00 -14.16 -0.81
C GLY A 58 0.09 -14.04 0.27
N LYS A 59 0.20 -12.89 0.95
CA LYS A 59 1.18 -12.68 2.03
C LYS A 59 0.64 -13.21 3.36
N ASN A 60 1.51 -13.82 4.15
CA ASN A 60 1.17 -14.30 5.51
C ASN A 60 1.44 -13.21 6.54
N PHE A 61 0.47 -12.94 7.41
CA PHE A 61 0.59 -11.92 8.46
C PHE A 61 0.59 -12.54 9.85
N ILE A 62 1.43 -12.01 10.73
CA ILE A 62 1.39 -12.24 12.18
C ILE A 62 0.90 -10.95 12.82
N VAL A 63 -0.21 -11.03 13.55
CA VAL A 63 -0.84 -9.87 14.16
C VAL A 63 -0.51 -9.83 15.65
N GLY A 64 0.06 -8.72 16.10
CA GLY A 64 0.34 -8.49 17.53
C GLY A 64 -0.95 -8.34 18.34
N PRO A 65 -0.92 -8.64 19.67
CA PRO A 65 -2.12 -8.66 20.52
C PRO A 65 -2.81 -7.29 20.66
N ASN A 66 -2.08 -6.21 20.46
CA ASN A 66 -2.58 -4.83 20.63
C ASN A 66 -3.07 -4.22 19.29
N VAL A 67 -3.13 -4.99 18.21
CA VAL A 67 -3.58 -4.50 16.90
C VAL A 67 -5.11 -4.57 16.84
N GLN A 68 -5.75 -3.47 17.18
CA GLN A 68 -7.20 -3.31 17.21
C GLN A 68 -7.58 -1.94 16.67
N GLY A 69 -8.75 -1.84 16.05
CA GLY A 69 -9.28 -0.59 15.54
C GLY A 69 -10.31 -0.81 14.45
N LYS A 70 -11.08 0.23 14.18
CA LYS A 70 -12.05 0.24 13.09
C LYS A 70 -11.52 1.04 11.92
N VAL A 71 -11.64 0.50 10.74
CA VAL A 71 -11.12 1.08 9.51
C VAL A 71 -12.23 1.27 8.49
N THR A 72 -12.15 2.37 7.76
CA THR A 72 -12.98 2.60 6.59
C THR A 72 -12.05 2.82 5.40
N VAL A 73 -12.12 1.93 4.42
CA VAL A 73 -11.35 2.00 3.18
C VAL A 73 -12.32 1.92 2.01
N ILE A 74 -12.31 2.92 1.15
CA ILE A 74 -13.19 2.99 -0.02
C ILE A 74 -12.29 3.16 -1.25
N SER A 75 -12.30 2.17 -2.12
CA SER A 75 -11.61 2.24 -3.40
C SER A 75 -12.58 2.63 -4.51
N ALA A 76 -12.28 3.70 -5.23
CA ALA A 76 -13.08 4.16 -6.37
C ALA A 76 -12.79 3.36 -7.66
N ARG A 77 -11.69 2.62 -7.71
CA ARG A 77 -11.26 1.82 -8.88
C ARG A 77 -10.72 0.46 -8.44
N PRO A 78 -10.77 -0.54 -9.32
CA PRO A 78 -10.07 -1.80 -9.09
C PRO A 78 -8.55 -1.57 -9.01
N MET A 79 -7.88 -2.24 -8.08
CA MET A 79 -6.45 -2.12 -7.79
C MET A 79 -5.76 -3.48 -7.94
N LYS A 80 -4.47 -3.45 -8.28
CA LYS A 80 -3.61 -4.64 -8.27
C LYS A 80 -3.26 -5.04 -6.83
N PRO A 81 -2.86 -6.29 -6.57
CA PRO A 81 -2.46 -6.74 -5.24
C PRO A 81 -1.38 -5.86 -4.59
N ASP A 82 -0.40 -5.39 -5.36
CA ASP A 82 0.66 -4.52 -4.84
C ASP A 82 0.12 -3.14 -4.42
N GLU A 83 -0.77 -2.54 -5.22
CA GLU A 83 -1.43 -1.28 -4.87
C GLU A 83 -2.31 -1.42 -3.61
N ILE A 84 -2.97 -2.58 -3.45
CA ILE A 84 -3.75 -2.90 -2.24
C ILE A 84 -2.85 -3.01 -1.03
N TYR A 85 -1.69 -3.62 -1.19
CA TYR A 85 -0.70 -3.72 -0.11
C TYR A 85 -0.19 -2.34 0.31
N ASP A 86 0.06 -1.41 -0.62
CA ASP A 86 0.46 -0.04 -0.32
C ASP A 86 -0.64 0.73 0.43
N VAL A 87 -1.90 0.60 0.00
CA VAL A 87 -3.05 1.17 0.73
C VAL A 87 -3.14 0.58 2.13
N PHE A 88 -2.96 -0.73 2.28
CA PHE A 88 -2.96 -1.41 3.58
C PHE A 88 -1.90 -0.85 4.52
N LEU A 89 -0.65 -0.67 4.06
CA LEU A 89 0.41 -0.08 4.88
C LEU A 89 0.08 1.34 5.30
N SER A 90 -0.53 2.13 4.41
CA SER A 90 -0.97 3.48 4.72
C SER A 90 -2.08 3.49 5.79
N VAL A 91 -3.02 2.54 5.74
CA VAL A 91 -4.07 2.38 6.76
C VAL A 91 -3.46 1.99 8.11
N LEU A 92 -2.53 1.02 8.14
CA LEU A 92 -1.82 0.65 9.36
C LEU A 92 -1.13 1.85 10.01
N ARG A 93 -0.48 2.68 9.19
CA ARG A 93 0.19 3.91 9.63
C ARG A 93 -0.76 4.89 10.31
N VAL A 94 -1.92 5.14 9.72
CA VAL A 94 -2.94 6.04 10.30
C VAL A 94 -3.37 5.56 11.68
N HIS A 95 -3.38 4.24 11.91
CA HIS A 95 -3.72 3.62 13.19
C HIS A 95 -2.51 3.43 14.13
N GLY A 96 -1.31 3.92 13.77
CA GLY A 96 -0.10 3.80 14.60
C GLY A 96 0.54 2.41 14.58
N PHE A 97 0.27 1.61 13.55
CA PHE A 97 0.86 0.29 13.35
C PHE A 97 1.84 0.30 12.18
N ALA A 98 2.76 -0.66 12.19
CA ALA A 98 3.70 -0.88 11.11
C ALA A 98 3.78 -2.37 10.76
N ALA A 99 4.07 -2.64 9.50
CA ALA A 99 4.35 -3.97 8.99
C ALA A 99 5.86 -4.18 8.92
N VAL A 100 6.36 -5.18 9.62
CA VAL A 100 7.78 -5.56 9.67
C VAL A 100 7.96 -6.90 8.98
N PRO A 101 8.73 -6.96 7.88
CA PRO A 101 9.04 -8.23 7.23
C PRO A 101 9.83 -9.15 8.17
N ALA A 102 9.40 -10.40 8.30
CA ALA A 102 10.01 -11.43 9.13
C ALA A 102 10.11 -12.74 8.34
N GLY A 103 11.13 -12.87 7.51
CA GLY A 103 11.29 -14.01 6.58
C GLY A 103 10.18 -14.02 5.53
N SER A 104 9.42 -15.12 5.47
CA SER A 104 8.28 -15.30 4.54
C SER A 104 6.96 -14.71 5.07
N MET A 105 6.98 -14.09 6.24
CA MET A 105 5.80 -13.52 6.91
C MET A 105 5.98 -12.03 7.13
N VAL A 106 4.87 -11.32 7.38
CA VAL A 106 4.85 -9.90 7.73
C VAL A 106 4.25 -9.76 9.13
N LYS A 107 5.00 -9.21 10.06
CA LYS A 107 4.57 -8.98 11.44
C LYS A 107 3.96 -7.59 11.57
N ILE A 108 2.72 -7.52 12.08
CA ILE A 108 2.03 -6.25 12.34
C ILE A 108 2.14 -5.93 13.82
N VAL A 109 2.79 -4.82 14.13
CA VAL A 109 3.07 -4.38 15.50
C VAL A 109 2.89 -2.86 15.61
N PRO A 110 2.73 -2.32 16.85
CA PRO A 110 2.79 -0.88 17.07
C PRO A 110 4.08 -0.27 16.51
N GLU A 111 3.99 0.93 15.94
CA GLU A 111 5.12 1.61 15.25
C GLU A 111 6.35 1.75 16.15
N ALA A 112 6.17 2.04 17.44
CA ALA A 112 7.26 2.14 18.39
C ALA A 112 8.05 0.82 18.55
N ILE A 113 7.37 -0.32 18.51
CA ILE A 113 7.99 -1.65 18.56
C ILE A 113 8.69 -1.96 17.25
N ALA A 114 8.05 -1.64 16.11
CA ALA A 114 8.63 -1.86 14.79
C ALA A 114 9.99 -1.16 14.63
N GLN A 115 10.12 0.05 15.15
CA GLN A 115 11.36 0.82 15.12
C GLN A 115 12.44 0.23 16.04
N ALA A 116 12.03 -0.29 17.21
CA ALA A 116 12.95 -0.93 18.15
C ALA A 116 13.47 -2.30 17.65
N GLU A 117 12.63 -3.05 16.93
CA GLU A 117 13.01 -4.34 16.31
C GLU A 117 13.90 -4.16 15.06
N GLY A 118 14.18 -2.90 14.66
CA GLY A 118 15.09 -2.57 13.57
C GLY A 118 14.68 -3.16 12.24
N GLY A 119 13.67 -2.62 11.60
CA GLY A 119 13.16 -3.09 10.30
C GLY A 119 14.24 -3.56 9.32
N ASN A 120 13.85 -4.29 8.32
CA ASN A 120 14.74 -5.02 7.38
C ASN A 120 15.93 -4.17 6.90
N THR A 121 17.16 -4.69 7.06
CA THR A 121 18.43 -4.01 6.75
C THR A 121 18.70 -3.87 5.24
N VAL A 122 17.78 -4.31 4.38
CA VAL A 122 17.98 -4.33 2.94
C VAL A 122 17.01 -3.40 2.26
N ALA A 123 17.54 -2.48 1.49
CA ALA A 123 16.86 -1.47 0.70
C ALA A 123 16.08 -2.02 -0.51
N THR A 124 15.24 -3.01 -0.30
CA THR A 124 14.15 -3.35 -1.22
C THR A 124 12.85 -2.90 -0.58
N ALA A 125 12.70 -1.59 -0.45
CA ALA A 125 11.44 -0.99 -0.09
C ALA A 125 10.47 -1.15 -1.26
N GLU A 126 9.80 -2.29 -1.30
CA GLU A 126 8.68 -2.50 -2.21
C GLU A 126 7.51 -1.56 -1.88
N SER A 127 7.53 -0.92 -0.72
CA SER A 127 6.49 0.00 -0.28
C SER A 127 7.04 1.16 0.55
N GLY A 128 6.65 2.39 0.21
CA GLY A 128 7.09 3.62 0.87
C GLY A 128 6.78 3.73 2.37
N ASP A 129 5.81 2.96 2.86
CA ASP A 129 5.37 2.97 4.27
C ASP A 129 5.91 1.79 5.12
N ALA A 130 6.72 0.89 4.54
CA ALA A 130 7.42 -0.15 5.30
C ALA A 130 8.52 0.45 6.18
N ILE A 131 8.72 -0.10 7.39
CA ILE A 131 9.87 0.26 8.23
C ILE A 131 11.11 -0.45 7.72
N VAL A 132 12.13 0.34 7.44
CA VAL A 132 13.43 -0.15 6.94
C VAL A 132 14.57 0.46 7.73
N THR A 133 15.68 -0.28 7.82
CA THR A 133 16.93 0.22 8.36
C THR A 133 17.95 0.28 7.25
N GLN A 134 18.52 1.45 7.02
CA GLN A 134 19.56 1.67 6.01
C GLN A 134 20.85 2.18 6.65
N ILE A 135 21.98 1.67 6.17
CA ILE A 135 23.31 2.16 6.50
C ILE A 135 23.79 3.03 5.35
N VAL A 136 24.11 4.29 5.65
CA VAL A 136 24.59 5.27 4.68
C VAL A 136 26.04 5.60 5.01
N PRO A 137 27.02 5.13 4.24
CA PRO A 137 28.43 5.48 4.42
C PRO A 137 28.68 6.94 3.97
N LEU A 138 29.51 7.66 4.70
CA LEU A 138 29.91 9.02 4.42
C LEU A 138 31.39 9.08 4.04
N ARG A 139 31.73 10.00 3.13
CA ARG A 139 33.11 10.13 2.61
C ARG A 139 33.79 11.42 3.01
N HIS A 140 33.05 12.52 3.09
CA HIS A 140 33.60 13.86 3.22
C HIS A 140 33.28 14.53 4.56
N ILE A 141 32.17 14.16 5.17
CA ILE A 141 31.68 14.74 6.44
C ILE A 141 31.68 13.67 7.51
N ALA A 142 31.99 14.05 8.74
CA ALA A 142 31.90 13.13 9.89
C ALA A 142 30.43 12.80 10.19
N ALA A 143 30.11 11.52 10.35
CA ALA A 143 28.74 11.06 10.64
C ALA A 143 28.15 11.73 11.88
N ALA A 144 28.97 11.99 12.89
CA ALA A 144 28.55 12.64 14.13
C ALA A 144 28.06 14.09 13.92
N GLU A 145 28.61 14.80 12.94
CA GLU A 145 28.24 16.19 12.62
C GLU A 145 26.89 16.28 11.93
N LEU A 146 26.51 15.26 11.16
CA LEU A 146 25.25 15.24 10.44
C LEU A 146 24.05 14.89 11.34
N VAL A 147 24.24 14.18 12.46
CA VAL A 147 23.14 13.80 13.34
C VAL A 147 22.31 15.00 13.84
N PRO A 148 22.91 16.09 14.39
CA PRO A 148 22.13 17.24 14.85
C PRO A 148 21.43 17.98 13.68
N ILE A 149 21.97 17.93 12.48
CA ILE A 149 21.41 18.59 11.29
C ILE A 149 20.21 17.79 10.76
N LEU A 150 20.31 16.46 10.75
CA LEU A 150 19.28 15.57 10.20
C LEU A 150 18.15 15.27 11.19
N ARG A 151 18.42 15.33 12.49
CA ARG A 151 17.44 15.00 13.54
C ARG A 151 16.13 15.79 13.43
N PRO A 152 16.13 17.12 13.17
CA PRO A 152 14.91 17.91 13.01
C PRO A 152 14.11 17.55 11.75
N LEU A 153 14.73 16.88 10.77
CA LEU A 153 14.09 16.47 9.51
C LEU A 153 13.38 15.12 9.62
N LEU A 154 13.61 14.41 10.71
CA LEU A 154 13.06 13.07 10.97
C LEU A 154 11.89 13.15 11.96
N PRO A 155 10.88 12.28 11.84
CA PRO A 155 9.81 12.16 12.83
C PRO A 155 10.37 11.68 14.19
N GLN A 156 9.63 11.93 15.28
CA GLN A 156 10.07 11.62 16.64
C GLN A 156 10.41 10.13 16.86
N GLY A 157 9.74 9.25 16.11
CA GLY A 157 9.94 7.82 16.19
C GLY A 157 11.15 7.29 15.40
N ALA A 158 11.71 8.07 14.48
CA ALA A 158 12.85 7.65 13.66
C ALA A 158 14.12 7.48 14.51
N GLN A 159 14.89 6.44 14.22
CA GLN A 159 16.20 6.23 14.82
C GLN A 159 17.30 6.70 13.85
N LEU A 160 18.20 7.53 14.35
CA LEU A 160 19.37 8.01 13.63
C LEU A 160 20.60 7.88 14.54
N ILE A 161 21.54 7.05 14.15
CA ILE A 161 22.74 6.72 14.93
C ILE A 161 23.97 6.92 14.04
N ALA A 162 24.97 7.68 14.55
CA ALA A 162 26.27 7.77 13.90
C ALA A 162 27.17 6.64 14.39
N HIS A 163 27.74 5.88 13.45
CA HIS A 163 28.78 4.91 13.70
C HIS A 163 30.13 5.50 13.28
N THR A 164 30.86 6.04 14.25
CA THR A 164 32.08 6.83 14.01
C THR A 164 33.23 6.01 13.42
N SER A 165 33.35 4.72 13.81
CA SER A 165 34.46 3.87 13.34
C SER A 165 34.41 3.60 11.84
N SER A 166 33.24 3.49 11.22
CA SER A 166 33.07 3.30 9.78
C SER A 166 32.58 4.55 9.07
N ASN A 167 32.49 5.68 9.76
CA ASN A 167 31.94 6.95 9.28
C ASN A 167 30.61 6.74 8.53
N SER A 168 29.66 6.08 9.19
CA SER A 168 28.37 5.71 8.61
C SER A 168 27.22 6.18 9.48
N LEU A 169 26.08 6.49 8.86
CA LEU A 169 24.81 6.75 9.53
C LEU A 169 23.93 5.51 9.41
N VAL A 170 23.36 5.08 10.53
CA VAL A 170 22.31 4.06 10.58
C VAL A 170 21.00 4.79 10.77
N ILE A 171 20.08 4.63 9.81
CA ILE A 171 18.78 5.28 9.81
C ILE A 171 17.72 4.19 9.81
N SER A 172 16.81 4.21 10.80
CA SER A 172 15.66 3.31 10.86
C SER A 172 14.38 4.13 10.90
N ASP A 173 13.62 4.06 9.83
CA ASP A 173 12.35 4.77 9.64
C ASP A 173 11.60 4.16 8.44
N ARG A 174 10.49 4.78 8.03
CA ARG A 174 9.78 4.41 6.82
C ARG A 174 10.65 4.59 5.58
N ALA A 175 10.52 3.68 4.63
CA ALA A 175 11.34 3.67 3.41
C ALA A 175 11.29 5.01 2.66
N SER A 176 10.12 5.65 2.59
CA SER A 176 9.97 6.97 1.98
C SER A 176 10.81 8.06 2.68
N ASN A 177 10.85 8.05 4.01
CA ASN A 177 11.67 8.99 4.80
C ASN A 177 13.15 8.68 4.66
N VAL A 178 13.53 7.40 4.75
CA VAL A 178 14.93 6.95 4.59
C VAL A 178 15.47 7.35 3.24
N THR A 179 14.72 7.11 2.16
CA THR A 179 15.09 7.52 0.80
C THR A 179 15.27 9.03 0.68
N ARG A 180 14.35 9.81 1.25
CA ARG A 180 14.43 11.26 1.26
C ARG A 180 15.68 11.76 2.01
N VAL A 181 15.94 11.22 3.19
CA VAL A 181 17.10 11.61 4.01
C VAL A 181 18.41 11.17 3.37
N ALA A 182 18.48 9.96 2.81
CA ALA A 182 19.65 9.50 2.06
C ALA A 182 19.96 10.41 0.86
N GLY A 183 18.92 10.90 0.15
CA GLY A 183 19.08 11.87 -0.92
C GLY A 183 19.61 13.24 -0.44
N ILE A 184 19.24 13.69 0.76
CA ILE A 184 19.78 14.90 1.39
C ILE A 184 21.24 14.69 1.76
N ILE A 185 21.57 13.56 2.39
CA ILE A 185 22.94 13.19 2.77
C ILE A 185 23.85 13.18 1.55
N ALA A 186 23.44 12.55 0.46
CA ALA A 186 24.22 12.47 -0.77
C ALA A 186 24.53 13.85 -1.39
N ARG A 187 23.70 14.86 -1.15
CA ARG A 187 23.93 16.22 -1.60
C ARG A 187 24.84 17.02 -0.67
N ILE A 188 24.86 16.70 0.60
CA ILE A 188 25.69 17.38 1.61
C ILE A 188 27.08 16.75 1.65
N ASP A 189 27.18 15.42 1.53
CA ASP A 189 28.44 14.66 1.56
C ASP A 189 29.19 14.77 0.20
N THR A 190 29.37 15.99 -0.27
CA THR A 190 30.17 16.32 -1.45
C THR A 190 31.46 16.99 -1.03
N VAL A 191 32.49 16.88 -1.87
CA VAL A 191 33.72 17.67 -1.69
C VAL A 191 33.31 19.14 -1.68
N ALA A 192 33.61 19.87 -0.61
CA ALA A 192 33.56 21.32 -0.67
C ALA A 192 34.63 21.74 -1.68
N ASP A 193 34.24 22.18 -2.85
CA ASP A 193 35.15 22.88 -3.77
C ASP A 193 35.62 24.18 -3.08
N ALA A 194 36.62 24.03 -2.24
CA ALA A 194 37.40 25.16 -1.76
C ALA A 194 38.29 25.54 -2.92
N GLU A 195 37.79 26.35 -3.83
CA GLU A 195 38.60 27.10 -4.81
C GLU A 195 39.52 28.04 -4.00
N VAL A 196 40.69 27.55 -3.69
CA VAL A 196 41.73 28.38 -3.09
C VAL A 196 42.36 29.20 -4.23
N GLU A 197 41.84 30.41 -4.46
CA GLU A 197 42.48 31.37 -5.32
C GLU A 197 43.76 31.90 -4.63
N VAL A 198 44.90 31.39 -5.03
CA VAL A 198 46.23 31.92 -4.60
C VAL A 198 46.47 33.16 -5.39
N ILE A 199 46.31 34.34 -4.79
CA ILE A 199 46.70 35.64 -5.35
C ILE A 199 48.19 35.82 -5.02
N PRO A 200 49.10 35.75 -6.01
CA PRO A 200 50.53 36.12 -5.77
C PRO A 200 50.63 37.61 -5.54
N LEU A 201 51.33 38.01 -4.47
CA LEU A 201 51.67 39.41 -4.15
C LEU A 201 52.78 39.94 -5.06
#